data_f58efe29ab67986cd08c0e7285f7a5e9
#
_entry.id   f58efe29ab67986cd08c0e7285f7a5e9
#
_cell.length_a   1.000
_cell.length_b   1.000
_cell.length_c   1.000
_cell.angle_alpha   90.00
_cell.angle_beta   90.00
_cell.angle_gamma   90.00
#
_symmetry.space_group_name_H-M   'P 1'
#
loop_
_entity.id
_entity.type
_entity.pdbx_description
1 polymer ?
#
loop_
_entity_poly.entity_id
_entity_poly.type
_entity_poly.pdbx_seq_one_letter_code
_entity_poly.pdbx_strand_id
1 'polypeptide(L)'
;MPESRRWRRKKRTTADERRHVRRAGLATVGGLTAVVGLGFVDWATTHLISLAVLYVAVVLAVTMLAGRGPGLVIAAASAVAWSIGDASVGDPQPVGLAALNGALRFATLAIVAGLVHRLAEALEQSRRAAQRSREFLAVAAHQLRTPIASVQASADALLGTEATPPQEQLLAALSTESIRVGRLIGSLLRVARLDQGELVRRETFDLRAVVAEEAERAGRRSGITILLDDDLAPSLALGDADALREALANLLDNACRHADERIELSLGVIDGWATIEVRDDGPGLPVGSEERAFDRFVSLDGRGGAGLGLPIARSLVELMGGDLRYSRRSFQMSLPLGRAPGTVSGPDLPDRPQVGVELGGPRE
;
A
#
# COMPACT_ATOMS: atom_id res chain seq x y z
N MET A 1 27.05 5.89 12.30
CA MET A 1 26.03 6.40 13.24
C MET A 1 24.59 6.15 12.75
N PRO A 2 24.07 4.90 12.69
CA PRO A 2 22.69 4.62 12.27
C PRO A 2 21.72 4.28 13.41
N GLU A 3 22.20 3.92 14.61
CA GLU A 3 21.31 3.49 15.71
C GLU A 3 20.41 4.60 16.27
N SER A 4 20.87 5.86 16.23
CA SER A 4 20.14 6.98 16.80
C SER A 4 18.82 7.31 16.06
N ARG A 5 18.73 7.04 14.76
CA ARG A 5 17.52 7.31 13.95
C ARG A 5 16.45 6.21 14.13
N ARG A 6 16.84 4.94 14.22
CA ARG A 6 15.94 3.81 14.47
C ARG A 6 15.31 3.90 15.85
N TRP A 7 16.10 4.30 16.84
CA TRP A 7 15.65 4.53 18.22
C TRP A 7 14.67 5.71 18.33
N ARG A 8 14.90 6.81 17.59
CA ARG A 8 14.01 7.98 17.53
C ARG A 8 12.69 7.65 16.83
N ARG A 9 12.68 6.80 15.80
CA ARG A 9 11.46 6.38 15.09
C ARG A 9 10.61 5.46 15.98
N LYS A 10 11.24 4.49 16.66
CA LYS A 10 10.58 3.58 17.60
C LYS A 10 10.01 4.35 18.81
N LYS A 11 10.68 5.39 19.32
CA LYS A 11 10.17 6.27 20.37
C LYS A 11 9.03 7.17 19.90
N ARG A 12 9.01 7.61 18.63
CA ARG A 12 7.90 8.41 18.10
C ARG A 12 6.62 7.57 17.93
N THR A 13 6.70 6.36 17.41
CA THR A 13 5.55 5.45 17.30
C THR A 13 4.97 5.12 18.68
N THR A 14 5.81 4.81 19.67
CA THR A 14 5.32 4.52 21.03
C THR A 14 4.77 5.77 21.74
N ALA A 15 5.26 6.97 21.44
CA ALA A 15 4.73 8.21 21.99
C ALA A 15 3.37 8.58 21.38
N ASP A 16 3.19 8.36 20.08
CA ASP A 16 1.93 8.62 19.40
C ASP A 16 0.86 7.59 19.77
N GLU A 17 1.21 6.31 19.91
CA GLU A 17 0.33 5.27 20.44
C GLU A 17 -0.13 5.60 21.87
N ARG A 18 0.79 6.02 22.74
CA ARG A 18 0.43 6.43 24.11
C ARG A 18 -0.47 7.66 24.14
N ARG A 19 -0.28 8.61 23.24
CA ARG A 19 -1.17 9.78 23.10
C ARG A 19 -2.56 9.38 22.62
N HIS A 20 -2.65 8.45 21.68
CA HIS A 20 -3.92 7.90 21.18
C HIS A 20 -4.68 7.15 22.28
N VAL A 21 -4.02 6.25 23.01
CA VAL A 21 -4.61 5.50 24.12
C VAL A 21 -5.06 6.46 25.25
N ARG A 22 -4.26 7.49 25.57
CA ARG A 22 -4.61 8.49 26.59
C ARG A 22 -5.81 9.34 26.16
N ARG A 23 -5.88 9.76 24.88
CA ARG A 23 -7.03 10.51 24.34
C ARG A 23 -8.30 9.66 24.33
N ALA A 24 -8.21 8.40 23.92
CA ALA A 24 -9.32 7.48 23.94
C ALA A 24 -9.83 7.25 25.40
N GLY A 25 -8.91 7.06 26.36
CA GLY A 25 -9.24 6.95 27.78
C GLY A 25 -9.96 8.18 28.33
N LEU A 26 -9.43 9.38 28.05
CA LEU A 26 -10.06 10.65 28.48
C LEU A 26 -11.45 10.84 27.84
N ALA A 27 -11.62 10.52 26.56
CA ALA A 27 -12.91 10.62 25.89
C ALA A 27 -13.93 9.63 26.48
N THR A 28 -13.50 8.42 26.83
CA THR A 28 -14.36 7.41 27.45
C THR A 28 -14.79 7.82 28.85
N VAL A 29 -13.88 8.31 29.68
CA VAL A 29 -14.19 8.81 31.02
C VAL A 29 -15.12 10.01 30.93
N GLY A 30 -14.81 10.98 30.05
CA GLY A 30 -15.70 12.14 29.84
C GLY A 30 -17.09 11.76 29.37
N GLY A 31 -17.17 10.77 28.46
CA GLY A 31 -18.44 10.21 27.99
C GLY A 31 -19.25 9.54 29.11
N LEU A 32 -18.62 8.74 29.97
CA LEU A 32 -19.29 8.12 31.12
C LEU A 32 -19.80 9.19 32.09
N THR A 33 -18.99 10.20 32.40
CA THR A 33 -19.40 11.32 33.25
C THR A 33 -20.60 12.07 32.67
N ALA A 34 -20.61 12.29 31.36
CA ALA A 34 -21.73 12.92 30.66
C ALA A 34 -23.00 12.07 30.73
N VAL A 35 -22.89 10.74 30.52
CA VAL A 35 -24.04 9.80 30.63
C VAL A 35 -24.62 9.80 32.05
N VAL A 36 -23.78 9.79 33.09
CA VAL A 36 -24.23 9.86 34.47
C VAL A 36 -24.93 11.20 34.76
N GLY A 37 -24.37 12.32 34.31
CA GLY A 37 -24.97 13.64 34.42
C GLY A 37 -26.32 13.74 33.73
N LEU A 38 -26.42 13.23 32.49
CA LEU A 38 -27.68 13.16 31.74
C LEU A 38 -28.72 12.29 32.45
N GLY A 39 -28.32 11.12 32.98
CA GLY A 39 -29.19 10.25 33.75
C GLY A 39 -29.74 10.91 35.02
N PHE A 40 -28.91 11.69 35.71
CA PHE A 40 -29.35 12.48 36.87
C PHE A 40 -30.35 13.58 36.47
N VAL A 41 -30.10 14.32 35.39
CA VAL A 41 -31.03 15.34 34.87
C VAL A 41 -32.33 14.70 34.43
N ASP A 42 -32.28 13.57 33.72
CA ASP A 42 -33.45 12.83 33.26
C ASP A 42 -34.32 12.37 34.44
N TRP A 43 -33.73 11.87 35.49
CA TRP A 43 -34.39 11.52 36.73
C TRP A 43 -34.98 12.76 37.44
N ALA A 44 -34.28 13.86 37.50
CA ALA A 44 -34.71 15.10 38.21
C ALA A 44 -35.81 15.86 37.47
N THR A 45 -35.89 15.77 36.15
CA THR A 45 -36.89 16.44 35.31
C THR A 45 -38.19 15.65 35.11
N THR A 46 -38.32 14.46 35.74
CA THR A 46 -39.49 13.60 35.64
C THR A 46 -40.01 13.42 34.20
N HIS A 47 -39.09 13.30 33.24
CA HIS A 47 -39.36 13.07 31.80
C HIS A 47 -40.19 14.16 31.08
N LEU A 48 -40.27 15.35 31.60
CA LEU A 48 -40.90 16.47 30.91
C LEU A 48 -40.15 16.84 29.60
N ILE A 49 -38.89 16.45 29.48
CA ILE A 49 -38.03 16.67 28.31
C ILE A 49 -37.36 15.36 27.94
N SER A 50 -37.52 14.90 26.68
CA SER A 50 -36.79 13.72 26.20
C SER A 50 -35.31 14.04 25.95
N LEU A 51 -34.40 13.49 26.77
CA LEU A 51 -32.97 13.64 26.64
C LEU A 51 -32.32 12.59 25.70
N ALA A 52 -33.11 11.80 25.00
CA ALA A 52 -32.68 10.75 24.08
C ALA A 52 -31.64 11.22 23.06
N VAL A 53 -31.83 12.42 22.49
CA VAL A 53 -30.92 13.01 21.49
C VAL A 53 -29.54 13.31 22.10
N LEU A 54 -29.48 13.69 23.39
CA LEU A 54 -28.21 13.95 24.07
C LEU A 54 -27.42 12.68 24.33
N TYR A 55 -28.07 11.57 24.66
CA TYR A 55 -27.39 10.27 24.74
C TYR A 55 -26.79 9.86 23.41
N VAL A 56 -27.52 10.03 22.29
CA VAL A 56 -26.99 9.80 20.94
C VAL A 56 -25.78 10.68 20.67
N ALA A 57 -25.83 11.98 21.02
CA ALA A 57 -24.73 12.90 20.80
C ALA A 57 -23.48 12.50 21.57
N VAL A 58 -23.60 12.04 22.82
CA VAL A 58 -22.45 11.55 23.61
C VAL A 58 -21.85 10.28 22.99
N VAL A 59 -22.68 9.32 22.57
CA VAL A 59 -22.23 8.11 21.89
C VAL A 59 -21.46 8.44 20.60
N LEU A 60 -22.01 9.38 19.79
CA LEU A 60 -21.36 9.85 18.56
C LEU A 60 -20.01 10.49 18.84
N ALA A 61 -19.96 11.41 19.80
CA ALA A 61 -18.72 12.13 20.15
C ALA A 61 -17.62 11.15 20.60
N VAL A 62 -17.94 10.21 21.48
CA VAL A 62 -16.96 9.24 21.96
C VAL A 62 -16.55 8.27 20.86
N THR A 63 -17.48 7.82 20.03
CA THR A 63 -17.16 6.94 18.89
C THR A 63 -16.21 7.62 17.91
N MET A 64 -16.40 8.90 17.61
CA MET A 64 -15.52 9.70 16.74
C MET A 64 -14.12 9.95 17.36
N LEU A 65 -14.04 10.17 18.66
CA LEU A 65 -12.79 10.51 19.33
C LEU A 65 -11.97 9.30 19.77
N ALA A 66 -12.62 8.22 20.16
CA ALA A 66 -12.01 7.06 20.79
C ALA A 66 -12.20 5.74 20.03
N GLY A 67 -13.02 5.74 18.99
CA GLY A 67 -13.27 4.57 18.15
C GLY A 67 -14.46 3.71 18.60
N ARG A 68 -14.67 2.58 17.90
CA ARG A 68 -15.85 1.71 18.05
C ARG A 68 -15.98 1.09 19.45
N GLY A 69 -14.87 0.59 20.03
CA GLY A 69 -14.94 -0.09 21.33
C GLY A 69 -15.47 0.80 22.46
N PRO A 70 -14.81 1.96 22.73
CA PRO A 70 -15.32 2.96 23.68
C PRO A 70 -16.74 3.44 23.35
N GLY A 71 -17.07 3.65 22.09
CA GLY A 71 -18.42 4.04 21.67
C GLY A 71 -19.49 3.04 22.08
N LEU A 72 -19.24 1.73 21.95
CA LEU A 72 -20.14 0.67 22.39
C LEU A 72 -20.30 0.64 23.94
N VAL A 73 -19.24 0.90 24.67
CA VAL A 73 -19.30 0.99 26.15
C VAL A 73 -20.24 2.14 26.56
N ILE A 74 -20.09 3.33 25.91
CA ILE A 74 -20.96 4.47 26.18
C ILE A 74 -22.40 4.19 25.73
N ALA A 75 -22.62 3.49 24.62
CA ALA A 75 -23.95 3.07 24.16
C ALA A 75 -24.64 2.17 25.20
N ALA A 76 -23.92 1.21 25.78
CA ALA A 76 -24.43 0.35 26.85
C ALA A 76 -24.77 1.16 28.11
N ALA A 77 -23.85 2.02 28.55
CA ALA A 77 -24.09 2.88 29.71
C ALA A 77 -25.27 3.83 29.50
N SER A 78 -25.42 4.40 28.30
CA SER A 78 -26.55 5.26 27.91
C SER A 78 -27.88 4.50 27.92
N ALA A 79 -27.90 3.29 27.40
CA ALA A 79 -29.11 2.45 27.42
C ALA A 79 -29.52 2.09 28.83
N VAL A 80 -28.59 1.78 29.72
CA VAL A 80 -28.85 1.51 31.14
C VAL A 80 -29.37 2.77 31.85
N ALA A 81 -28.67 3.90 31.72
CA ALA A 81 -29.06 5.17 32.35
C ALA A 81 -30.49 5.60 31.94
N TRP A 82 -30.80 5.51 30.63
CA TRP A 82 -32.11 5.81 30.11
C TRP A 82 -33.20 4.85 30.62
N SER A 83 -32.87 3.55 30.75
CA SER A 83 -33.83 2.55 31.26
C SER A 83 -34.10 2.73 32.75
N ILE A 84 -33.12 3.18 33.54
CA ILE A 84 -33.31 3.51 34.96
C ILE A 84 -34.21 4.75 35.11
N GLY A 85 -34.03 5.76 34.29
CA GLY A 85 -34.87 6.95 34.26
C GLY A 85 -36.35 6.58 34.03
N ASP A 86 -36.65 5.84 32.96
CA ASP A 86 -38.02 5.37 32.64
C ASP A 86 -38.67 4.57 33.78
N ALA A 87 -37.90 3.70 34.45
CA ALA A 87 -38.41 2.86 35.53
C ALA A 87 -38.78 3.67 36.80
N SER A 88 -38.24 4.90 36.94
CA SER A 88 -38.46 5.74 38.12
C SER A 88 -39.77 6.56 38.09
N VAL A 89 -40.42 6.68 36.95
CA VAL A 89 -41.55 7.63 36.70
C VAL A 89 -42.86 6.96 36.32
N GLY A 90 -42.86 5.71 35.86
CA GLY A 90 -44.04 5.01 35.37
C GLY A 90 -44.57 3.92 36.31
N ASP A 91 -45.78 3.42 36.00
CA ASP A 91 -46.25 2.16 36.60
C ASP A 91 -45.26 1.03 36.34
N PRO A 92 -45.06 0.09 37.30
CA PRO A 92 -44.07 -0.95 37.18
C PRO A 92 -44.39 -1.83 35.93
N GLN A 93 -43.52 -1.67 34.92
CA GLN A 93 -43.67 -2.46 33.68
C GLN A 93 -43.27 -3.92 33.93
N PRO A 94 -43.90 -4.87 33.23
CA PRO A 94 -43.43 -6.27 33.24
C PRO A 94 -41.93 -6.35 32.93
N VAL A 95 -41.18 -7.10 33.71
CA VAL A 95 -39.72 -7.23 33.59
C VAL A 95 -39.28 -7.56 32.16
N GLY A 96 -40.03 -8.40 31.46
CA GLY A 96 -39.74 -8.76 30.06
C GLY A 96 -39.84 -7.57 29.09
N LEU A 97 -40.81 -6.68 29.30
CA LEU A 97 -40.99 -5.48 28.45
C LEU A 97 -39.88 -4.43 28.72
N ALA A 98 -39.54 -4.23 29.99
CA ALA A 98 -38.44 -3.34 30.38
C ALA A 98 -37.08 -3.82 29.81
N ALA A 99 -36.82 -5.12 29.86
CA ALA A 99 -35.62 -5.73 29.27
C ALA A 99 -35.58 -5.57 27.75
N LEU A 100 -36.73 -5.78 27.06
CA LEU A 100 -36.82 -5.59 25.61
C LEU A 100 -36.57 -4.14 25.21
N ASN A 101 -37.15 -3.17 25.93
CA ASN A 101 -36.91 -1.74 25.67
C ASN A 101 -35.44 -1.35 25.86
N GLY A 102 -34.80 -1.85 26.93
CA GLY A 102 -33.38 -1.65 27.15
C GLY A 102 -32.49 -2.23 26.03
N ALA A 103 -32.81 -3.45 25.60
CA ALA A 103 -32.11 -4.10 24.48
C ALA A 103 -32.28 -3.33 23.16
N LEU A 104 -33.52 -2.84 22.85
CA LEU A 104 -33.78 -2.04 21.65
C LEU A 104 -33.00 -0.70 21.68
N ARG A 105 -32.94 -0.02 22.83
CA ARG A 105 -32.13 1.21 23.01
C ARG A 105 -30.65 0.98 22.78
N PHE A 106 -30.14 -0.08 23.41
CA PHE A 106 -28.73 -0.46 23.19
C PHE A 106 -28.46 -0.79 21.72
N ALA A 107 -29.30 -1.61 21.09
CA ALA A 107 -29.17 -1.97 19.68
C ALA A 107 -29.16 -0.73 18.77
N THR A 108 -30.09 0.21 18.99
CA THR A 108 -30.15 1.46 18.23
C THR A 108 -28.88 2.28 18.38
N LEU A 109 -28.41 2.49 19.62
CA LEU A 109 -27.18 3.25 19.89
C LEU A 109 -25.93 2.55 19.33
N ALA A 110 -25.89 1.22 19.41
CA ALA A 110 -24.78 0.41 18.86
C ALA A 110 -24.76 0.44 17.33
N ILE A 111 -25.92 0.41 16.66
CA ILE A 111 -26.03 0.54 15.21
C ILE A 111 -25.54 1.94 14.77
N VAL A 112 -25.99 2.98 15.46
CA VAL A 112 -25.58 4.37 15.17
C VAL A 112 -24.07 4.53 15.35
N ALA A 113 -23.50 4.04 16.47
CA ALA A 113 -22.07 4.05 16.71
C ALA A 113 -21.29 3.29 15.61
N GLY A 114 -21.77 2.10 15.22
CA GLY A 114 -21.16 1.31 14.16
C GLY A 114 -21.21 1.98 12.79
N LEU A 115 -22.34 2.58 12.44
CA LEU A 115 -22.51 3.30 11.17
C LEU A 115 -21.60 4.53 11.08
N VAL A 116 -21.54 5.33 12.15
CA VAL A 116 -20.69 6.52 12.20
C VAL A 116 -19.21 6.14 12.13
N HIS A 117 -18.82 5.08 12.81
CA HIS A 117 -17.44 4.58 12.73
C HIS A 117 -17.06 4.18 11.31
N ARG A 118 -17.90 3.38 10.63
CA ARG A 118 -17.69 2.98 9.23
C ARG A 118 -17.65 4.19 8.29
N LEU A 119 -18.53 5.17 8.50
CA LEU A 119 -18.56 6.38 7.69
C LEU A 119 -17.26 7.20 7.90
N ALA A 120 -16.80 7.32 9.14
CA ALA A 120 -15.55 8.01 9.45
C ALA A 120 -14.33 7.32 8.81
N GLU A 121 -14.27 6.00 8.86
CA GLU A 121 -13.23 5.22 8.18
C GLU A 121 -13.26 5.39 6.66
N ALA A 122 -14.44 5.32 6.04
CA ALA A 122 -14.60 5.49 4.59
C ALA A 122 -14.20 6.91 4.14
N LEU A 123 -14.59 7.94 4.92
CA LEU A 123 -14.18 9.32 4.68
C LEU A 123 -12.67 9.52 4.79
N GLU A 124 -12.04 8.92 5.79
CA GLU A 124 -10.60 9.01 5.98
C GLU A 124 -9.84 8.29 4.86
N GLN A 125 -10.32 7.10 4.42
CA GLN A 125 -9.77 6.39 3.27
C GLN A 125 -9.89 7.22 1.99
N SER A 126 -11.06 7.82 1.74
CA SER A 126 -11.29 8.70 0.59
C SER A 126 -10.38 9.93 0.60
N ARG A 127 -10.21 10.58 1.77
CA ARG A 127 -9.29 11.72 1.93
C ARG A 127 -7.84 11.33 1.65
N ARG A 128 -7.40 10.18 2.18
CA ARG A 128 -6.04 9.68 1.95
C ARG A 128 -5.80 9.35 0.47
N ALA A 129 -6.77 8.74 -0.19
CA ALA A 129 -6.71 8.48 -1.63
C ALA A 129 -6.62 9.78 -2.44
N ALA A 130 -7.46 10.77 -2.15
CA ALA A 130 -7.43 12.08 -2.80
C ALA A 130 -6.11 12.83 -2.55
N GLN A 131 -5.55 12.74 -1.36
CA GLN A 131 -4.27 13.36 -1.03
C GLN A 131 -3.12 12.71 -1.80
N ARG A 132 -3.06 11.37 -1.82
CA ARG A 132 -2.05 10.63 -2.61
C ARG A 132 -2.13 10.98 -4.10
N SER A 133 -3.35 11.09 -4.64
CA SER A 133 -3.57 11.50 -6.04
C SER A 133 -3.06 12.92 -6.32
N ARG A 134 -3.27 13.87 -5.39
CA ARG A 134 -2.75 15.25 -5.53
C ARG A 134 -1.22 15.30 -5.47
N GLU A 135 -0.62 14.58 -4.52
CA GLU A 135 0.83 14.49 -4.38
C GLU A 135 1.45 13.86 -5.63
N PHE A 136 0.85 12.79 -6.15
CA PHE A 136 1.24 12.15 -7.40
C PHE A 136 1.20 13.14 -8.57
N LEU A 137 0.09 13.86 -8.77
CA LEU A 137 -0.06 14.83 -9.87
C LEU A 137 0.95 15.99 -9.75
N ALA A 138 1.22 16.47 -8.54
CA ALA A 138 2.19 17.54 -8.33
C ALA A 138 3.61 17.12 -8.70
N VAL A 139 4.03 15.91 -8.28
CA VAL A 139 5.36 15.37 -8.61
C VAL A 139 5.45 15.04 -10.10
N ALA A 140 4.41 14.44 -10.69
CA ALA A 140 4.33 14.16 -12.11
C ALA A 140 4.49 15.42 -12.96
N ALA A 141 3.76 16.50 -12.61
CA ALA A 141 3.87 17.78 -13.29
C ALA A 141 5.28 18.36 -13.21
N HIS A 142 5.95 18.23 -12.07
CA HIS A 142 7.34 18.68 -11.90
C HIS A 142 8.30 17.86 -12.75
N GLN A 143 8.16 16.53 -12.75
CA GLN A 143 8.99 15.61 -13.54
C GLN A 143 8.78 15.75 -15.05
N LEU A 144 7.60 16.17 -15.50
CA LEU A 144 7.32 16.47 -16.91
C LEU A 144 7.86 17.84 -17.34
N ARG A 145 7.87 18.84 -16.47
CA ARG A 145 8.32 20.20 -16.80
C ARG A 145 9.78 20.23 -17.24
N THR A 146 10.66 19.48 -16.58
CA THR A 146 12.10 19.47 -16.86
C THR A 146 12.40 18.97 -18.28
N PRO A 147 11.95 17.77 -18.72
CA PRO A 147 12.21 17.29 -20.07
C PRO A 147 11.52 18.16 -21.15
N ILE A 148 10.32 18.68 -20.88
CA ILE A 148 9.64 19.58 -21.81
C ILE A 148 10.46 20.86 -22.01
N ALA A 149 11.00 21.45 -20.93
CA ALA A 149 11.86 22.62 -21.02
C ALA A 149 13.15 22.32 -21.80
N SER A 150 13.73 21.13 -21.64
CA SER A 150 14.89 20.68 -22.40
C SER A 150 14.58 20.52 -23.90
N VAL A 151 13.45 19.92 -24.24
CA VAL A 151 12.97 19.81 -25.61
C VAL A 151 12.74 21.20 -26.24
N GLN A 152 12.10 22.13 -25.52
CA GLN A 152 11.89 23.49 -25.98
C GLN A 152 13.22 24.24 -26.19
N ALA A 153 14.13 24.18 -25.23
CA ALA A 153 15.43 24.83 -25.36
C ALA A 153 16.25 24.30 -26.54
N SER A 154 16.19 22.98 -26.79
CA SER A 154 16.86 22.38 -27.95
C SER A 154 16.20 22.77 -29.29
N ALA A 155 14.85 22.86 -29.30
CA ALA A 155 14.12 23.32 -30.48
C ALA A 155 14.40 24.80 -30.78
N ASP A 156 14.43 25.66 -29.75
CA ASP A 156 14.73 27.08 -29.88
C ASP A 156 16.18 27.30 -30.37
N ALA A 157 17.13 26.50 -29.89
CA ALA A 157 18.50 26.53 -30.38
C ALA A 157 18.63 26.14 -31.85
N LEU A 158 17.81 25.18 -32.33
CA LEU A 158 17.77 24.81 -33.75
C LEU A 158 17.18 25.92 -34.65
N LEU A 159 16.21 26.69 -34.12
CA LEU A 159 15.57 27.76 -34.87
C LEU A 159 16.37 29.07 -34.89
N GLY A 160 17.26 29.28 -33.91
CA GLY A 160 17.99 30.54 -33.68
C GLY A 160 19.40 30.60 -34.26
N THR A 161 19.92 29.58 -34.95
CA THR A 161 21.32 29.52 -35.37
C THR A 161 21.56 29.76 -36.86
N GLU A 162 22.26 30.87 -37.18
CA GLU A 162 23.05 31.02 -38.40
C GLU A 162 24.42 30.32 -38.33
N ALA A 163 24.87 29.79 -37.23
CA ALA A 163 26.18 29.17 -37.01
C ALA A 163 26.07 27.80 -36.35
N THR A 164 26.34 26.81 -37.11
CA THR A 164 26.62 25.40 -36.92
C THR A 164 27.19 24.95 -35.56
N PRO A 165 26.38 24.56 -34.54
CA PRO A 165 26.62 23.30 -33.84
C PRO A 165 26.11 22.17 -34.75
N PRO A 166 26.69 20.95 -34.74
CA PRO A 166 26.16 19.89 -35.58
C PRO A 166 24.68 19.68 -35.28
N GLN A 167 23.79 20.05 -36.16
CA GLN A 167 22.33 19.86 -36.07
C GLN A 167 21.98 18.44 -35.62
N GLU A 168 22.79 17.47 -36.01
CA GLU A 168 22.72 16.08 -35.59
C GLU A 168 22.77 15.88 -34.07
N GLN A 169 23.60 16.65 -33.34
CA GLN A 169 23.68 16.52 -31.86
C GLN A 169 22.44 17.07 -31.18
N LEU A 170 21.88 18.17 -31.68
CA LEU A 170 20.64 18.74 -31.17
C LEU A 170 19.44 17.85 -31.48
N LEU A 171 19.39 17.27 -32.67
CA LEU A 171 18.35 16.31 -33.07
C LEU A 171 18.44 15.02 -32.24
N ALA A 172 19.65 14.52 -31.96
CA ALA A 172 19.85 13.37 -31.10
C ALA A 172 19.40 13.66 -29.64
N ALA A 173 19.70 14.84 -29.13
CA ALA A 173 19.27 15.28 -27.81
C ALA A 173 17.74 15.39 -27.73
N LEU A 174 17.08 16.00 -28.71
CA LEU A 174 15.62 16.08 -28.83
C LEU A 174 14.96 14.71 -28.88
N SER A 175 15.52 13.80 -29.69
CA SER A 175 15.01 12.42 -29.81
C SER A 175 15.11 11.69 -28.46
N THR A 176 16.24 11.80 -27.80
CA THR A 176 16.50 11.17 -26.47
C THR A 176 15.52 11.68 -25.43
N GLU A 177 15.30 13.00 -25.37
CA GLU A 177 14.39 13.59 -24.39
C GLU A 177 12.92 13.29 -24.69
N SER A 178 12.53 13.23 -25.98
CA SER A 178 11.19 12.79 -26.39
C SER A 178 10.89 11.36 -25.98
N ILE A 179 11.85 10.44 -26.13
CA ILE A 179 11.73 9.05 -25.69
C ILE A 179 11.61 8.99 -24.17
N ARG A 180 12.37 9.83 -23.46
CA ARG A 180 12.31 9.94 -21.99
C ARG A 180 10.94 10.40 -21.51
N VAL A 181 10.38 11.45 -22.13
CA VAL A 181 9.02 11.96 -21.85
C VAL A 181 7.98 10.88 -22.12
N GLY A 182 8.08 10.19 -23.25
CA GLY A 182 7.16 9.10 -23.60
C GLY A 182 7.15 7.97 -22.54
N ARG A 183 8.32 7.55 -22.10
CA ARG A 183 8.45 6.55 -21.02
C ARG A 183 7.84 7.04 -19.70
N LEU A 184 8.08 8.29 -19.35
CA LEU A 184 7.55 8.90 -18.13
C LEU A 184 6.03 8.96 -18.14
N ILE A 185 5.43 9.39 -19.27
CA ILE A 185 3.97 9.40 -19.46
C ILE A 185 3.40 7.97 -19.37
N GLY A 186 4.04 6.99 -20.03
CA GLY A 186 3.63 5.58 -19.94
C GLY A 186 3.62 5.07 -18.50
N SER A 187 4.67 5.35 -17.73
CA SER A 187 4.77 4.98 -16.33
C SER A 187 3.71 5.67 -15.45
N LEU A 188 3.41 6.95 -15.71
CA LEU A 188 2.36 7.69 -15.00
C LEU A 188 0.96 7.12 -15.27
N LEU A 189 0.66 6.83 -16.52
CA LEU A 189 -0.61 6.20 -16.90
C LEU A 189 -0.75 4.81 -16.28
N ARG A 190 0.35 4.05 -16.22
CA ARG A 190 0.37 2.73 -15.57
C ARG A 190 0.06 2.83 -14.08
N VAL A 191 0.74 3.71 -13.36
CA VAL A 191 0.45 3.97 -11.94
C VAL A 191 -1.02 4.35 -11.74
N ALA A 192 -1.58 5.23 -12.59
CA ALA A 192 -2.97 5.65 -12.49
C ALA A 192 -3.96 4.48 -12.67
N ARG A 193 -3.68 3.56 -13.60
CA ARG A 193 -4.50 2.35 -13.83
C ARG A 193 -4.41 1.39 -12.66
N LEU A 194 -3.21 1.13 -12.13
CA LEU A 194 -2.99 0.28 -10.96
C LEU A 194 -3.72 0.83 -9.73
N ASP A 195 -3.71 2.14 -9.51
CA ASP A 195 -4.44 2.79 -8.42
C ASP A 195 -5.98 2.69 -8.57
N GLN A 196 -6.49 2.51 -9.79
CA GLN A 196 -7.92 2.28 -10.07
C GLN A 196 -8.34 0.81 -9.93
N GLY A 197 -7.43 -0.09 -9.58
CA GLY A 197 -7.71 -1.51 -9.40
C GLY A 197 -7.85 -2.24 -10.74
N GLU A 198 -6.98 -1.96 -11.71
CA GLU A 198 -6.92 -2.71 -12.96
C GLU A 198 -6.91 -4.22 -12.64
N LEU A 199 -7.85 -4.95 -13.24
CA LEU A 199 -7.97 -6.39 -13.02
C LEU A 199 -6.81 -7.09 -13.70
N VAL A 200 -5.94 -7.68 -12.90
CA VAL A 200 -4.89 -8.60 -13.36
C VAL A 200 -5.56 -9.96 -13.62
N ARG A 201 -5.31 -10.53 -14.78
CA ARG A 201 -5.80 -11.86 -15.10
C ARG A 201 -5.19 -12.89 -14.14
N ARG A 202 -5.97 -13.87 -13.74
CA ARG A 202 -5.48 -15.00 -12.92
C ARG A 202 -5.51 -16.27 -13.74
N GLU A 203 -4.48 -16.46 -14.52
CA GLU A 203 -4.28 -17.62 -15.37
C GLU A 203 -3.00 -18.35 -14.96
N THR A 204 -2.94 -19.65 -15.22
CA THR A 204 -1.71 -20.41 -15.01
C THR A 204 -0.83 -20.26 -16.25
N PHE A 205 0.42 -19.88 -16.05
CA PHE A 205 1.39 -19.70 -17.14
C PHE A 205 2.75 -20.27 -16.77
N ASP A 206 3.57 -20.54 -17.80
CA ASP A 206 4.95 -21.00 -17.64
C ASP A 206 5.85 -19.81 -17.22
N LEU A 207 6.27 -19.85 -15.95
CA LEU A 207 7.12 -18.82 -15.35
C LEU A 207 8.48 -18.73 -16.04
N ARG A 208 9.09 -19.91 -16.33
CA ARG A 208 10.42 -20.00 -16.93
C ARG A 208 10.43 -19.38 -18.33
N ALA A 209 9.41 -19.67 -19.13
CA ALA A 209 9.30 -19.11 -20.47
C ALA A 209 9.27 -17.58 -20.44
N VAL A 210 8.48 -16.99 -19.53
CA VAL A 210 8.38 -15.53 -19.36
C VAL A 210 9.70 -14.92 -18.91
N VAL A 211 10.37 -15.54 -17.92
CA VAL A 211 11.65 -15.02 -17.37
C VAL A 211 12.75 -15.10 -18.42
N ALA A 212 12.86 -16.23 -19.13
CA ALA A 212 13.87 -16.42 -20.18
C ALA A 212 13.70 -15.42 -21.34
N GLU A 213 12.46 -15.18 -21.78
CA GLU A 213 12.15 -14.21 -22.83
C GLU A 213 12.55 -12.78 -22.42
N GLU A 214 12.23 -12.35 -21.19
CA GLU A 214 12.59 -11.01 -20.72
C GLU A 214 14.09 -10.87 -20.46
N ALA A 215 14.76 -11.90 -19.95
CA ALA A 215 16.20 -11.92 -19.78
C ALA A 215 16.93 -11.74 -21.13
N GLU A 216 16.54 -12.49 -22.15
CA GLU A 216 17.11 -12.36 -23.49
C GLU A 216 16.85 -10.98 -24.09
N ARG A 217 15.64 -10.44 -23.92
CA ARG A 217 15.26 -9.10 -24.40
C ARG A 217 16.08 -8.00 -23.73
N ALA A 218 16.27 -8.09 -22.40
CA ALA A 218 17.06 -7.14 -21.62
C ALA A 218 18.56 -7.22 -21.99
N GLY A 219 19.12 -8.43 -22.12
CA GLY A 219 20.52 -8.65 -22.52
C GLY A 219 20.84 -8.08 -23.90
N ARG A 220 19.97 -8.34 -24.90
CA ARG A 220 20.13 -7.75 -26.25
C ARG A 220 20.08 -6.20 -26.25
N ARG A 221 19.30 -5.61 -25.36
CA ARG A 221 19.12 -4.14 -25.29
C ARG A 221 20.26 -3.46 -24.56
N SER A 222 20.75 -4.04 -23.48
CA SER A 222 21.78 -3.42 -22.61
C SER A 222 23.20 -3.80 -22.98
N GLY A 223 23.43 -4.94 -23.64
CA GLY A 223 24.75 -5.51 -23.85
C GLY A 223 25.37 -6.15 -22.59
N ILE A 224 24.63 -6.16 -21.47
CA ILE A 224 25.09 -6.79 -20.22
C ILE A 224 24.81 -8.29 -20.26
N THR A 225 25.73 -9.09 -19.73
CA THR A 225 25.56 -10.53 -19.62
C THR A 225 24.52 -10.87 -18.56
N ILE A 226 23.43 -11.54 -18.98
CA ILE A 226 22.39 -12.02 -18.06
C ILE A 226 22.50 -13.54 -17.98
N LEU A 227 22.81 -14.04 -16.79
CA LEU A 227 22.91 -15.47 -16.49
C LEU A 227 21.60 -15.93 -15.89
N LEU A 228 20.99 -16.94 -16.49
CA LEU A 228 19.79 -17.61 -15.93
C LEU A 228 20.22 -18.92 -15.31
N ASP A 229 20.07 -19.03 -14.00
CA ASP A 229 20.25 -20.28 -13.26
C ASP A 229 19.01 -21.15 -13.44
N ASP A 230 19.21 -22.30 -14.07
CA ASP A 230 18.17 -23.09 -14.73
C ASP A 230 17.90 -24.44 -14.08
N ASP A 231 18.16 -24.59 -12.79
CA ASP A 231 18.02 -25.84 -12.05
C ASP A 231 16.54 -26.25 -11.79
N LEU A 232 15.57 -25.58 -12.42
CA LEU A 232 14.15 -25.78 -12.13
C LEU A 232 13.41 -26.55 -13.23
N ALA A 233 12.64 -27.54 -12.75
CA ALA A 233 11.52 -28.11 -13.49
C ALA A 233 10.55 -27.02 -13.95
N PRO A 234 9.78 -27.21 -15.04
CA PRO A 234 8.81 -26.24 -15.52
C PRO A 234 7.90 -25.80 -14.38
N SER A 235 8.01 -24.54 -13.99
CA SER A 235 7.28 -23.98 -12.84
C SER A 235 6.11 -23.18 -13.37
N LEU A 236 4.90 -23.63 -13.05
CA LEU A 236 3.69 -22.90 -13.34
C LEU A 236 3.44 -21.87 -12.24
N ALA A 237 3.21 -20.63 -12.61
CA ALA A 237 2.76 -19.57 -11.70
C ALA A 237 1.29 -19.23 -11.97
N LEU A 238 0.59 -18.78 -10.94
CA LEU A 238 -0.77 -18.26 -11.04
C LEU A 238 -0.71 -16.72 -11.05
N GLY A 239 -1.19 -16.09 -12.11
CA GLY A 239 -1.17 -14.64 -12.27
C GLY A 239 -1.44 -14.23 -13.71
N ASP A 240 -0.84 -13.11 -14.09
CA ASP A 240 -0.91 -12.52 -15.42
C ASP A 240 0.50 -12.45 -16.02
N ALA A 241 0.73 -13.19 -17.10
CA ALA A 241 2.03 -13.25 -17.77
C ALA A 241 2.50 -11.87 -18.28
N ASP A 242 1.57 -11.00 -18.75
CA ASP A 242 1.92 -9.67 -19.23
C ASP A 242 2.29 -8.73 -18.09
N ALA A 243 1.58 -8.83 -16.95
CA ALA A 243 1.92 -8.11 -15.73
C ALA A 243 3.30 -8.55 -15.19
N LEU A 244 3.60 -9.86 -15.24
CA LEU A 244 4.92 -10.35 -14.86
C LEU A 244 6.02 -9.84 -15.79
N ARG A 245 5.80 -9.89 -17.13
CA ARG A 245 6.76 -9.31 -18.08
C ARG A 245 7.09 -7.88 -17.77
N GLU A 246 6.08 -7.07 -17.49
CA GLU A 246 6.27 -5.66 -17.13
C GLU A 246 7.02 -5.48 -15.80
N ALA A 247 6.69 -6.28 -14.78
CA ALA A 247 7.39 -6.24 -13.50
C ALA A 247 8.88 -6.61 -13.66
N LEU A 248 9.15 -7.70 -14.40
CA LEU A 248 10.52 -8.14 -14.72
C LEU A 248 11.29 -7.10 -15.54
N ALA A 249 10.66 -6.51 -16.57
CA ALA A 249 11.27 -5.47 -17.36
C ALA A 249 11.72 -4.28 -16.49
N ASN A 250 10.90 -3.86 -15.53
CA ASN A 250 11.26 -2.79 -14.58
C ASN A 250 12.44 -3.19 -13.67
N LEU A 251 12.49 -4.43 -13.18
CA LEU A 251 13.60 -4.93 -12.36
C LEU A 251 14.88 -5.06 -13.20
N LEU A 252 14.80 -5.63 -14.39
CA LEU A 252 15.94 -5.81 -15.28
C LEU A 252 16.47 -4.47 -15.81
N ASP A 253 15.61 -3.50 -16.11
CA ASP A 253 16.04 -2.14 -16.46
C ASP A 253 16.77 -1.46 -15.31
N ASN A 254 16.34 -1.71 -14.07
CA ASN A 254 17.04 -1.24 -12.88
C ASN A 254 18.38 -1.95 -12.72
N ALA A 255 18.41 -3.27 -12.80
CA ALA A 255 19.64 -4.06 -12.72
C ALA A 255 20.65 -3.67 -13.81
N CYS A 256 20.24 -3.56 -15.08
CA CYS A 256 21.10 -3.13 -16.20
C CYS A 256 21.68 -1.72 -16.02
N ARG A 257 21.02 -0.84 -15.25
CA ARG A 257 21.52 0.51 -14.96
C ARG A 257 22.61 0.51 -13.90
N HIS A 258 22.59 -0.47 -13.02
CA HIS A 258 23.45 -0.53 -11.83
C HIS A 258 24.51 -1.61 -11.89
N ALA A 259 24.31 -2.65 -12.72
CA ALA A 259 25.31 -3.70 -12.93
C ALA A 259 26.61 -3.13 -13.51
N ASP A 260 27.72 -3.68 -13.07
CA ASP A 260 29.04 -3.42 -13.64
C ASP A 260 29.25 -4.31 -14.88
N GLU A 261 29.05 -5.63 -14.79
CA GLU A 261 29.30 -6.57 -15.89
C GLU A 261 28.19 -7.59 -16.12
N ARG A 262 27.50 -8.02 -15.04
CA ARG A 262 26.57 -9.14 -15.11
C ARG A 262 25.35 -9.02 -14.20
N ILE A 263 24.29 -9.72 -14.61
CA ILE A 263 23.07 -9.91 -13.83
C ILE A 263 22.81 -11.41 -13.73
N GLU A 264 22.51 -11.88 -12.52
CA GLU A 264 22.13 -13.26 -12.24
C GLU A 264 20.63 -13.32 -11.95
N LEU A 265 19.93 -14.21 -12.67
CA LEU A 265 18.53 -14.54 -12.47
C LEU A 265 18.44 -15.97 -11.94
N SER A 266 17.80 -16.17 -10.80
CA SER A 266 17.54 -17.49 -10.25
C SER A 266 16.04 -17.72 -10.11
N LEU A 267 15.61 -18.91 -10.47
CA LEU A 267 14.23 -19.36 -10.31
C LEU A 267 14.17 -20.43 -9.23
N GLY A 268 13.15 -20.40 -8.37
CA GLY A 268 12.99 -21.37 -7.29
C GLY A 268 11.53 -21.63 -6.92
N VAL A 269 11.32 -22.64 -6.11
CA VAL A 269 10.06 -22.89 -5.43
C VAL A 269 10.36 -23.03 -3.94
N ILE A 270 9.79 -22.12 -3.13
CA ILE A 270 9.95 -22.11 -1.67
C ILE A 270 8.56 -22.09 -1.05
N ASP A 271 8.26 -23.05 -0.19
CA ASP A 271 7.00 -23.14 0.58
C ASP A 271 5.73 -22.99 -0.26
N GLY A 272 5.71 -23.52 -1.46
CA GLY A 272 4.57 -23.44 -2.36
C GLY A 272 4.46 -22.11 -3.12
N TRP A 273 5.53 -21.31 -3.12
CA TRP A 273 5.64 -20.07 -3.88
C TRP A 273 6.70 -20.22 -4.98
N ALA A 274 6.37 -19.76 -6.17
CA ALA A 274 7.36 -19.58 -7.23
C ALA A 274 8.17 -18.32 -6.91
N THR A 275 9.50 -18.43 -6.90
CA THR A 275 10.40 -17.34 -6.57
C THR A 275 11.29 -16.98 -7.73
N ILE A 276 11.50 -15.69 -7.95
CA ILE A 276 12.44 -15.13 -8.91
C ILE A 276 13.38 -14.22 -8.15
N GLU A 277 14.68 -14.44 -8.27
CA GLU A 277 15.69 -13.54 -7.72
C GLU A 277 16.43 -12.85 -8.86
N VAL A 278 16.56 -11.52 -8.77
CA VAL A 278 17.33 -10.68 -9.70
C VAL A 278 18.45 -10.06 -8.91
N ARG A 279 19.69 -10.41 -9.24
CA ARG A 279 20.90 -9.90 -8.61
C ARG A 279 21.80 -9.26 -9.63
N ASP A 280 22.21 -8.03 -9.40
CA ASP A 280 23.28 -7.36 -10.13
C ASP A 280 24.59 -7.37 -9.33
N ASP A 281 25.72 -7.26 -10.01
CA ASP A 281 27.05 -7.16 -9.43
C ASP A 281 27.43 -5.72 -9.01
N GLY A 282 26.52 -4.77 -9.15
CA GLY A 282 26.69 -3.38 -8.78
C GLY A 282 26.76 -3.12 -7.26
N PRO A 283 26.78 -1.85 -6.84
CA PRO A 283 26.95 -1.48 -5.43
C PRO A 283 25.78 -1.86 -4.52
N GLY A 284 24.62 -2.19 -5.08
CA GLY A 284 23.39 -2.48 -4.35
C GLY A 284 22.76 -1.23 -3.72
N LEU A 285 21.67 -1.42 -2.97
CA LEU A 285 20.99 -0.32 -2.30
C LEU A 285 21.73 0.12 -1.02
N PRO A 286 21.71 1.43 -0.69
CA PRO A 286 22.24 1.92 0.59
C PRO A 286 21.55 1.27 1.79
N VAL A 287 22.28 0.92 2.81
CA VAL A 287 21.77 0.27 4.02
C VAL A 287 20.63 1.09 4.66
N GLY A 288 19.51 0.45 4.91
CA GLY A 288 18.31 1.06 5.50
C GLY A 288 17.44 1.83 4.51
N SER A 289 17.68 1.69 3.21
CA SER A 289 16.86 2.27 2.15
C SER A 289 16.03 1.23 1.39
N GLU A 290 16.05 -0.03 1.82
CA GLU A 290 15.43 -1.17 1.14
C GLU A 290 13.95 -0.93 0.85
N GLU A 291 13.19 -0.49 1.85
CA GLU A 291 11.76 -0.15 1.67
C GLU A 291 11.56 1.16 0.88
N ARG A 292 12.46 2.13 1.05
CA ARG A 292 12.35 3.42 0.37
C ARG A 292 12.63 3.33 -1.13
N ALA A 293 13.30 2.27 -1.59
CA ALA A 293 13.52 2.03 -3.01
C ALA A 293 12.21 1.78 -3.76
N PHE A 294 11.16 1.35 -3.06
CA PHE A 294 9.82 1.14 -3.61
C PHE A 294 8.89 2.36 -3.44
N ASP A 295 9.36 3.46 -2.85
CA ASP A 295 8.59 4.69 -2.78
C ASP A 295 8.55 5.37 -4.18
N ARG A 296 7.40 5.89 -4.57
CA ARG A 296 7.21 6.56 -5.87
C ARG A 296 8.10 7.80 -5.96
N PHE A 297 8.74 8.00 -7.12
CA PHE A 297 9.63 9.12 -7.43
C PHE A 297 10.91 9.19 -6.58
N VAL A 298 11.25 8.12 -5.91
CA VAL A 298 12.53 8.02 -5.18
C VAL A 298 13.59 7.44 -6.11
N SER A 299 14.68 8.21 -6.32
CA SER A 299 15.93 7.76 -6.93
C SER A 299 17.01 7.89 -5.86
N LEU A 300 17.68 6.79 -5.55
CA LEU A 300 18.67 6.75 -4.46
C LEU A 300 20.10 7.07 -4.92
N ASP A 301 20.32 7.08 -6.24
CA ASP A 301 21.63 7.18 -6.88
C ASP A 301 21.85 8.43 -7.74
N GLY A 302 20.80 9.23 -7.98
CA GLY A 302 20.87 10.42 -8.83
C GLY A 302 21.16 10.14 -10.32
N ARG A 303 21.24 8.89 -10.76
CA ARG A 303 21.56 8.50 -12.15
C ARG A 303 20.38 8.60 -13.13
N GLY A 304 19.33 9.36 -12.79
CA GLY A 304 18.36 9.83 -13.80
C GLY A 304 17.18 8.90 -14.10
N GLY A 305 16.75 8.07 -13.17
CA GLY A 305 15.47 7.34 -13.26
C GLY A 305 14.27 8.17 -12.77
N ALA A 306 13.06 7.92 -13.30
CA ALA A 306 11.83 8.56 -12.83
C ALA A 306 11.40 8.13 -11.43
N GLY A 307 12.05 7.11 -10.83
CA GLY A 307 11.68 6.54 -9.54
C GLY A 307 10.32 5.85 -9.55
N LEU A 308 9.87 5.34 -10.70
CA LEU A 308 8.56 4.69 -10.86
C LEU A 308 8.67 3.18 -11.16
N GLY A 309 9.81 2.70 -11.65
CA GLY A 309 9.95 1.30 -12.08
C GLY A 309 9.74 0.30 -10.95
N LEU A 310 10.47 0.43 -9.84
CA LEU A 310 10.35 -0.46 -8.68
C LEU A 310 8.95 -0.40 -8.01
N PRO A 311 8.34 0.79 -7.78
CA PRO A 311 6.95 0.89 -7.33
C PRO A 311 5.94 0.18 -8.24
N ILE A 312 6.09 0.31 -9.57
CA ILE A 312 5.22 -0.38 -10.55
C ILE A 312 5.41 -1.89 -10.45
N ALA A 313 6.66 -2.37 -10.46
CA ALA A 313 6.96 -3.79 -10.33
C ALA A 313 6.32 -4.38 -9.06
N ARG A 314 6.47 -3.72 -7.91
CA ARG A 314 5.88 -4.16 -6.64
C ARG A 314 4.36 -4.20 -6.71
N SER A 315 3.72 -3.16 -7.24
CA SER A 315 2.26 -3.11 -7.36
C SER A 315 1.71 -4.21 -8.27
N LEU A 316 2.38 -4.52 -9.39
CA LEU A 316 1.98 -5.60 -10.29
C LEU A 316 2.08 -6.97 -9.60
N VAL A 317 3.16 -7.22 -8.88
CA VAL A 317 3.37 -8.47 -8.13
C VAL A 317 2.33 -8.61 -7.01
N GLU A 318 2.04 -7.54 -6.26
CA GLU A 318 1.01 -7.53 -5.20
C GLU A 318 -0.39 -7.80 -5.76
N LEU A 319 -0.73 -7.25 -6.93
CA LEU A 319 -2.01 -7.53 -7.61
C LEU A 319 -2.15 -8.99 -8.05
N MET A 320 -1.05 -9.65 -8.38
CA MET A 320 -1.02 -11.09 -8.65
C MET A 320 -1.08 -11.95 -7.36
N GLY A 321 -1.12 -11.31 -6.19
CA GLY A 321 -1.13 -11.98 -4.88
C GLY A 321 0.27 -12.36 -4.39
N GLY A 322 1.31 -11.88 -5.04
CA GLY A 322 2.71 -12.09 -4.72
C GLY A 322 3.30 -11.04 -3.76
N ASP A 323 4.62 -11.06 -3.64
CA ASP A 323 5.40 -10.10 -2.88
C ASP A 323 6.72 -9.78 -3.60
N LEU A 324 7.19 -8.53 -3.52
CA LEU A 324 8.48 -8.07 -4.04
C LEU A 324 9.24 -7.30 -2.98
N ARG A 325 10.44 -7.76 -2.67
CA ARG A 325 11.31 -7.15 -1.67
C ARG A 325 12.76 -7.09 -2.12
N TYR A 326 13.55 -6.24 -1.47
CA TYR A 326 15.00 -6.23 -1.60
C TYR A 326 15.65 -6.84 -0.36
N SER A 327 16.42 -7.89 -0.54
CA SER A 327 17.12 -8.59 0.53
C SER A 327 18.42 -9.19 0.02
N ARG A 328 19.46 -9.26 0.85
CA ARG A 328 20.77 -9.87 0.51
C ARG A 328 21.36 -9.38 -0.82
N ARG A 329 21.19 -8.08 -1.12
CA ARG A 329 21.64 -7.43 -2.36
C ARG A 329 20.99 -7.96 -3.63
N SER A 330 19.77 -8.44 -3.54
CA SER A 330 18.97 -8.89 -4.67
C SER A 330 17.52 -8.45 -4.53
N PHE A 331 16.81 -8.33 -5.65
CA PHE A 331 15.37 -8.20 -5.69
C PHE A 331 14.77 -9.60 -5.72
N GLN A 332 13.90 -9.89 -4.75
CA GLN A 332 13.24 -11.18 -4.61
C GLN A 332 11.74 -11.01 -4.82
N MET A 333 11.22 -11.68 -5.84
CA MET A 333 9.81 -11.73 -6.20
C MET A 333 9.27 -13.11 -5.87
N SER A 334 8.08 -13.19 -5.27
CA SER A 334 7.35 -14.42 -5.05
C SER A 334 5.96 -14.34 -5.65
N LEU A 335 5.51 -15.41 -6.31
CA LEU A 335 4.18 -15.54 -6.92
C LEU A 335 3.55 -16.85 -6.45
N PRO A 336 2.21 -16.91 -6.32
CA PRO A 336 1.53 -18.17 -6.04
C PRO A 336 1.82 -19.20 -7.13
N LEU A 337 2.09 -20.45 -6.73
CA LEU A 337 2.26 -21.56 -7.69
C LEU A 337 0.95 -21.83 -8.43
N GLY A 338 1.05 -21.95 -9.75
CA GLY A 338 -0.02 -22.43 -10.60
C GLY A 338 -0.14 -23.97 -10.49
N ARG A 339 -1.35 -24.49 -10.58
CA ARG A 339 -1.59 -25.94 -10.70
C ARG A 339 -1.82 -26.30 -12.15
N ALA A 340 -1.31 -27.45 -12.56
CA ALA A 340 -1.63 -27.99 -13.89
C ALA A 340 -3.16 -28.16 -14.03
N PRO A 341 -3.76 -27.86 -15.19
CA PRO A 341 -5.17 -28.05 -15.42
C PRO A 341 -5.52 -29.55 -15.23
N GLY A 342 -6.30 -29.85 -14.18
CA GLY A 342 -6.75 -31.23 -13.86
C GLY A 342 -6.71 -31.63 -12.39
N THR A 343 -6.10 -30.88 -11.47
CA THR A 343 -6.11 -31.18 -10.04
C THR A 343 -7.12 -30.31 -9.31
N VAL A 344 -8.29 -30.88 -9.04
CA VAL A 344 -9.33 -30.27 -8.20
C VAL A 344 -9.01 -30.54 -6.74
N SER A 345 -8.65 -29.53 -5.99
CA SER A 345 -8.77 -29.47 -4.53
C SER A 345 -8.67 -28.02 -4.05
N GLY A 346 -9.50 -27.67 -3.08
CA GLY A 346 -9.92 -26.42 -2.52
C GLY A 346 -8.91 -25.27 -2.29
N PRO A 347 -9.43 -24.13 -1.85
CA PRO A 347 -8.70 -22.87 -1.79
C PRO A 347 -7.93 -22.76 -0.47
N ASP A 348 -6.69 -23.21 -0.45
CA ASP A 348 -5.73 -22.77 0.58
C ASP A 348 -4.55 -22.11 -0.12
N LEU A 349 -4.54 -20.77 -0.10
CA LEU A 349 -3.34 -20.01 -0.38
C LEU A 349 -2.38 -20.27 0.79
N PRO A 350 -1.14 -20.73 0.55
CA PRO A 350 -0.15 -20.88 1.60
C PRO A 350 0.11 -19.49 2.25
N ASP A 351 0.38 -19.49 3.56
CA ASP A 351 0.81 -18.28 4.25
C ASP A 351 2.06 -17.69 3.58
N ARG A 352 2.15 -16.36 3.55
CA ARG A 352 3.30 -15.66 2.94
C ARG A 352 4.60 -16.17 3.55
N PRO A 353 5.64 -16.46 2.74
CA PRO A 353 6.90 -16.98 3.25
C PRO A 353 7.52 -16.00 4.26
N GLN A 354 7.73 -16.46 5.49
CA GLN A 354 8.46 -15.71 6.49
C GLN A 354 9.97 -15.85 6.21
N VAL A 355 10.63 -14.74 5.96
CA VAL A 355 12.07 -14.71 5.64
C VAL A 355 12.89 -15.00 6.88
N GLY A 356 13.36 -16.22 6.96
CA GLY A 356 14.26 -16.72 8.00
C GLY A 356 15.00 -18.00 7.62
N VAL A 357 14.73 -18.57 6.43
CA VAL A 357 15.34 -19.82 6.02
C VAL A 357 16.64 -19.60 5.28
N GLU A 358 17.72 -20.11 5.81
CA GLU A 358 19.04 -20.18 5.19
C GLU A 358 18.96 -20.96 3.89
N LEU A 359 19.08 -20.28 2.76
CA LEU A 359 19.45 -20.93 1.51
C LEU A 359 20.88 -21.46 1.68
N GLY A 360 21.03 -22.77 1.62
CA GLY A 360 22.31 -23.45 1.82
C GLY A 360 23.41 -22.80 0.98
N GLY A 361 24.53 -22.54 1.65
CA GLY A 361 25.72 -21.99 1.01
C GLY A 361 26.26 -22.92 -0.08
N PRO A 362 27.14 -22.43 -0.95
CA PRO A 362 27.71 -23.19 -2.04
C PRO A 362 28.40 -24.44 -1.49
N ARG A 363 28.03 -25.59 -2.03
CA ARG A 363 28.83 -26.82 -1.85
C ARG A 363 30.13 -26.63 -2.63
N GLU A 364 31.23 -26.80 -1.93
CA GLU A 364 32.60 -26.84 -2.47
C GLU A 364 32.74 -27.85 -3.61
#